data_e05c3b4b78373c1cd257a587fa087f38
#
_entry.id   e05c3b4b78373c1cd257a587fa087f38
#
_cell.length_a   1.000
_cell.length_b   1.000
_cell.length_c   1.000
_cell.angle_alpha   90.00
_cell.angle_beta   90.00
_cell.angle_gamma   90.00
#
_symmetry.space_group_name_H-M   'P 1'
#
loop_
_entity.id
_entity.type
_entity.pdbx_description
1 polymer ?
#
loop_
_entity_poly.entity_id
_entity_poly.type
_entity_poly.pdbx_seq_one_letter_code
_entity_poly.pdbx_strand_id
1 'polypeptide(L)'
;MNTTKKGDKLESKIFRLIKREMVRFFADPSCCKFFTKKGYYSRDRGKDIVFDISIEIYLPGQSAYSFLVLIECKNYNHSVPVDDAEEFFQKIQQVSGGNVKGIIAAANSFQKGTINFSQSKGLGLLRYYDKNKIKWELNRSPSALVSFSYAASQWVTAYNGLTNDSYESRYFDCYCCSGGSYTNSLRAFFSRLLVTDLEEGIKNDLTKIMARLDEDRWLVKYRDESNIEAISQFVLKSINYKYGEVHLDRICELHSEKNNLCVVVETANASTSNGHNVLGKITFKPLEIRIYRCLNHTVEREKFTLAHELGHYLLGHSKYMAGEYLEAADLDIENPIDLGVKDIMRMEWQANYFASCLLLPERQFLTDFFSVVDSFGLKDRGFGILYLDGQPCNIQSFFNVTDKLKLKYKVSREVIKLRLKKMGLLNEPVTKKV
;
A
#
# COMPACT_ATOMS: atom_id res chain seq x y z
N MET A 1 7.73 -33.22 1.40
CA MET A 1 8.69 -32.14 1.75
C MET A 1 8.85 -32.20 3.27
N ASN A 2 10.07 -32.30 3.79
CA ASN A 2 10.31 -32.53 5.22
C ASN A 2 9.82 -31.32 6.02
N THR A 3 8.97 -31.50 7.03
CA THR A 3 8.33 -30.46 7.84
C THR A 3 9.34 -29.49 8.48
N THR A 4 10.49 -30.01 8.92
CA THR A 4 11.59 -29.23 9.52
C THR A 4 12.15 -28.21 8.52
N LYS A 5 12.45 -28.61 7.27
CA LYS A 5 12.96 -27.69 6.22
C LYS A 5 11.95 -26.60 5.84
N LYS A 6 10.65 -26.88 5.99
CA LYS A 6 9.57 -25.90 5.74
C LYS A 6 9.50 -24.86 6.86
N GLY A 7 9.74 -25.28 8.11
CA GLY A 7 9.84 -24.41 9.28
C GLY A 7 11.01 -23.44 9.18
N ASP A 8 12.21 -23.95 8.97
CA ASP A 8 13.46 -23.17 8.87
C ASP A 8 13.39 -22.09 7.77
N LYS A 9 12.69 -22.39 6.67
CA LYS A 9 12.50 -21.43 5.57
C LYS A 9 11.60 -20.24 5.98
N LEU A 10 10.54 -20.48 6.76
CA LEU A 10 9.67 -19.41 7.27
C LEU A 10 10.42 -18.55 8.30
N GLU A 11 11.10 -19.18 9.26
CA GLU A 11 11.91 -18.50 10.28
C GLU A 11 12.94 -17.56 9.63
N SER A 12 13.67 -18.03 8.61
CA SER A 12 14.66 -17.22 7.90
C SER A 12 14.03 -16.02 7.17
N LYS A 13 12.81 -16.16 6.65
CA LYS A 13 12.09 -15.05 6.00
C LYS A 13 11.62 -14.01 7.02
N ILE A 14 11.03 -14.47 8.11
CA ILE A 14 10.56 -13.61 9.21
C ILE A 14 11.74 -12.90 9.86
N PHE A 15 12.84 -13.60 10.10
CA PHE A 15 14.06 -13.01 10.65
C PHE A 15 14.58 -11.85 9.78
N ARG A 16 14.70 -12.07 8.46
CA ARG A 16 15.15 -11.03 7.53
C ARG A 16 14.19 -9.85 7.48
N LEU A 17 12.88 -10.10 7.44
CA LEU A 17 11.86 -9.07 7.44
C LEU A 17 11.99 -8.19 8.69
N ILE A 18 11.97 -8.82 9.87
CA ILE A 18 12.02 -8.10 11.14
C ILE A 18 13.35 -7.36 11.32
N LYS A 19 14.48 -8.01 11.04
CA LYS A 19 15.81 -7.39 11.16
C LYS A 19 15.91 -6.13 10.29
N ARG A 20 15.45 -6.19 9.04
CA ARG A 20 15.41 -5.06 8.12
C ARG A 20 14.64 -3.88 8.70
N GLU A 21 13.44 -4.14 9.25
CA GLU A 21 12.57 -3.09 9.77
C GLU A 21 13.07 -2.53 11.11
N MET A 22 13.53 -3.40 12.01
CA MET A 22 14.05 -2.98 13.32
C MET A 22 15.31 -2.14 13.21
N VAL A 23 16.23 -2.48 12.29
CA VAL A 23 17.43 -1.67 12.02
C VAL A 23 17.07 -0.25 11.55
N ARG A 24 15.95 -0.10 10.82
CA ARG A 24 15.44 1.21 10.39
C ARG A 24 14.66 1.95 11.47
N PHE A 25 14.14 1.21 12.42
CA PHE A 25 13.30 1.73 13.49
C PHE A 25 14.12 2.46 14.58
N PHE A 26 15.34 2.01 14.85
CA PHE A 26 16.20 2.61 15.84
C PHE A 26 17.14 3.65 15.24
N ALA A 27 17.34 4.76 15.96
CA ALA A 27 18.29 5.81 15.59
C ALA A 27 19.74 5.27 15.54
N ASP A 28 20.05 4.36 16.46
CA ASP A 28 21.29 3.60 16.49
C ASP A 28 20.98 2.10 16.39
N PRO A 29 21.21 1.47 15.24
CA PRO A 29 20.99 0.04 15.07
C PRO A 29 21.82 -0.85 15.99
N SER A 30 22.94 -0.36 16.54
CA SER A 30 23.79 -1.10 17.47
C SER A 30 23.10 -1.42 18.81
N CYS A 31 22.02 -0.68 19.13
CA CYS A 31 21.16 -0.96 20.29
C CYS A 31 20.43 -2.30 20.18
N CYS A 32 20.38 -2.94 19.00
CA CYS A 32 19.65 -4.18 18.77
C CYS A 32 20.57 -5.32 18.36
N LYS A 33 20.47 -6.46 19.06
CA LYS A 33 21.13 -7.70 18.67
C LYS A 33 20.09 -8.74 18.29
N PHE A 34 20.29 -9.39 17.17
CA PHE A 34 19.35 -10.35 16.57
C PHE A 34 19.94 -11.75 16.62
N PHE A 35 19.15 -12.72 17.06
CA PHE A 35 19.58 -14.11 17.16
C PHE A 35 18.51 -15.05 16.60
N THR A 36 18.96 -16.21 16.12
CA THR A 36 18.12 -17.36 15.76
C THR A 36 18.49 -18.53 16.66
N LYS A 37 17.48 -19.29 17.10
CA LYS A 37 17.66 -20.48 17.95
C LYS A 37 18.53 -20.23 19.19
N LYS A 38 18.40 -19.06 19.82
CA LYS A 38 19.10 -18.71 21.06
C LYS A 38 18.32 -19.20 22.27
N GLY A 39 19.05 -19.78 23.24
CA GLY A 39 18.53 -20.21 24.54
C GLY A 39 18.52 -19.07 25.54
N TYR A 40 17.49 -19.05 26.38
CA TYR A 40 17.36 -18.17 27.54
C TYR A 40 17.03 -19.00 28.78
N TYR A 41 17.75 -18.76 29.87
CA TYR A 41 17.65 -19.56 31.05
C TYR A 41 16.28 -19.48 31.73
N SER A 42 15.68 -20.63 32.01
CA SER A 42 14.44 -20.79 32.76
C SER A 42 14.77 -21.36 34.16
N ARG A 43 14.42 -20.60 35.20
CA ARG A 43 14.56 -21.09 36.59
C ARG A 43 13.69 -22.32 36.85
N ASP A 44 12.48 -22.33 36.30
CA ASP A 44 11.51 -23.41 36.51
C ASP A 44 11.96 -24.74 35.90
N ARG A 45 12.74 -24.67 34.79
CA ARG A 45 13.26 -25.86 34.09
C ARG A 45 14.69 -26.22 34.46
N GLY A 46 15.40 -25.31 35.16
CA GLY A 46 16.84 -25.47 35.41
C GLY A 46 17.71 -25.55 34.16
N LYS A 47 17.19 -25.12 33.01
CA LYS A 47 17.85 -25.14 31.69
C LYS A 47 17.33 -24.07 30.78
N ASP A 48 18.02 -23.88 29.66
CA ASP A 48 17.59 -22.92 28.64
C ASP A 48 16.34 -23.35 27.86
N ILE A 49 15.48 -22.37 27.57
CA ILE A 49 14.40 -22.49 26.60
C ILE A 49 14.90 -21.82 25.30
N VAL A 50 14.87 -22.56 24.20
CA VAL A 50 15.29 -22.07 22.89
C VAL A 50 14.10 -21.47 22.14
N PHE A 51 14.28 -20.26 21.62
CA PHE A 51 13.28 -19.57 20.81
C PHE A 51 13.73 -19.46 19.35
N ASP A 52 12.78 -19.44 18.42
CA ASP A 52 13.10 -19.40 17.00
C ASP A 52 13.86 -18.13 16.60
N ILE A 53 13.39 -16.97 17.07
CA ILE A 53 14.03 -15.68 16.85
C ILE A 53 13.98 -14.90 18.19
N SER A 54 15.06 -14.18 18.48
CA SER A 54 15.09 -13.25 19.61
C SER A 54 15.79 -11.94 19.24
N ILE A 55 15.34 -10.86 19.88
CA ILE A 55 15.89 -9.52 19.71
C ILE A 55 16.17 -8.95 21.09
N GLU A 56 17.44 -8.67 21.37
CA GLU A 56 17.87 -8.00 22.57
C GLU A 56 18.07 -6.51 22.30
N ILE A 57 17.39 -5.67 23.07
CA ILE A 57 17.44 -4.21 22.92
C ILE A 57 18.13 -3.63 24.14
N TYR A 58 19.18 -2.87 23.90
CA TYR A 58 20.02 -2.26 24.92
C TYR A 58 19.75 -0.76 24.97
N LEU A 59 19.42 -0.24 26.14
CA LEU A 59 19.39 1.21 26.35
C LEU A 59 20.82 1.78 26.45
N PRO A 60 21.04 3.05 26.13
CA PRO A 60 22.35 3.67 26.17
C PRO A 60 23.02 3.51 27.54
N GLY A 61 24.27 3.05 27.55
CA GLY A 61 25.05 2.83 28.79
C GLY A 61 24.76 1.53 29.53
N GLN A 62 23.84 0.68 29.03
CA GLN A 62 23.53 -0.60 29.69
C GLN A 62 24.36 -1.73 29.05
N SER A 63 24.91 -2.58 29.93
CA SER A 63 25.64 -3.80 29.55
C SER A 63 24.72 -5.02 29.38
N ALA A 64 23.55 -5.00 30.02
CA ALA A 64 22.50 -6.00 29.88
C ALA A 64 21.37 -5.45 28.99
N TYR A 65 20.65 -6.34 28.29
CA TYR A 65 19.48 -5.91 27.50
C TYR A 65 18.36 -5.42 28.43
N SER A 66 17.75 -4.31 28.05
CA SER A 66 16.62 -3.71 28.76
C SER A 66 15.27 -4.26 28.27
N PHE A 67 15.23 -4.74 27.03
CA PHE A 67 14.07 -5.41 26.46
C PHE A 67 14.51 -6.68 25.76
N LEU A 68 13.66 -7.68 25.82
CA LEU A 68 13.82 -8.94 25.10
C LEU A 68 12.55 -9.23 24.31
N VAL A 69 12.65 -9.28 22.99
CA VAL A 69 11.55 -9.71 22.11
C VAL A 69 11.80 -11.15 21.72
N LEU A 70 10.87 -12.04 22.06
CA LEU A 70 10.90 -13.46 21.74
C LEU A 70 9.86 -13.77 20.68
N ILE A 71 10.23 -14.54 19.66
CA ILE A 71 9.38 -14.82 18.53
C ILE A 71 9.33 -16.32 18.28
N GLU A 72 8.13 -16.87 18.26
CA GLU A 72 7.82 -18.25 17.88
C GLU A 72 7.21 -18.28 16.49
N CYS A 73 7.72 -19.12 15.59
CA CYS A 73 7.29 -19.23 14.22
C CYS A 73 6.41 -20.46 13.97
N LYS A 74 5.21 -20.27 13.46
CA LYS A 74 4.24 -21.34 13.18
C LYS A 74 3.98 -21.46 11.68
N ASN A 75 4.32 -22.62 11.12
CA ASN A 75 4.18 -22.88 9.68
C ASN A 75 3.14 -23.96 9.37
N TYR A 76 1.92 -23.71 9.80
CA TYR A 76 0.79 -24.63 9.60
C TYR A 76 0.10 -24.42 8.26
N ASN A 77 -0.69 -25.43 7.82
CA ASN A 77 -1.59 -25.31 6.68
C ASN A 77 -3.03 -24.91 7.11
N HIS A 78 -3.22 -24.64 8.40
CA HIS A 78 -4.47 -24.22 9.04
C HIS A 78 -4.19 -23.02 9.96
N SER A 79 -5.27 -22.40 10.46
CA SER A 79 -5.17 -21.29 11.42
C SER A 79 -4.48 -21.74 12.70
N VAL A 80 -3.64 -20.86 13.24
CA VAL A 80 -2.94 -21.07 14.52
C VAL A 80 -3.96 -21.16 15.67
N PRO A 81 -4.01 -22.27 16.42
CA PRO A 81 -4.95 -22.44 17.51
C PRO A 81 -4.51 -21.69 18.78
N VAL A 82 -5.44 -21.56 19.75
CA VAL A 82 -5.18 -20.85 21.00
C VAL A 82 -4.11 -21.53 21.86
N ASP A 83 -4.06 -22.86 21.83
CA ASP A 83 -3.11 -23.68 22.62
C ASP A 83 -1.65 -23.29 22.32
N ASP A 84 -1.34 -22.98 21.08
CA ASP A 84 0.00 -22.48 20.69
C ASP A 84 0.34 -21.15 21.36
N ALA A 85 -0.65 -20.27 21.50
CA ALA A 85 -0.44 -18.98 22.15
C ALA A 85 -0.30 -19.15 23.69
N GLU A 86 -1.05 -20.04 24.28
CA GLU A 86 -0.98 -20.38 25.70
C GLU A 86 0.37 -21.01 26.04
N GLU A 87 0.81 -22.01 25.25
CA GLU A 87 2.13 -22.64 25.42
C GLU A 87 3.26 -21.60 25.29
N PHE A 88 3.21 -20.77 24.26
CA PHE A 88 4.22 -19.76 24.05
C PHE A 88 4.25 -18.72 25.18
N PHE A 89 3.08 -18.27 25.63
CA PHE A 89 2.99 -17.36 26.77
C PHE A 89 3.62 -17.96 28.04
N GLN A 90 3.35 -19.23 28.32
CA GLN A 90 3.97 -19.95 29.46
C GLN A 90 5.50 -20.05 29.31
N LYS A 91 6.02 -20.26 28.11
CA LYS A 91 7.48 -20.25 27.85
C LYS A 91 8.09 -18.87 28.16
N ILE A 92 7.42 -17.79 27.76
CA ILE A 92 7.87 -16.41 27.99
C ILE A 92 7.95 -16.10 29.50
N GLN A 93 6.94 -16.49 30.27
CA GLN A 93 6.86 -16.23 31.70
C GLN A 93 8.01 -16.90 32.50
N GLN A 94 8.61 -17.96 31.95
CA GLN A 94 9.71 -18.68 32.56
C GLN A 94 11.08 -18.08 32.26
N VAL A 95 11.17 -17.13 31.35
CA VAL A 95 12.43 -16.46 31.00
C VAL A 95 12.72 -15.36 32.00
N SER A 96 13.87 -15.47 32.67
CA SER A 96 14.34 -14.46 33.61
C SER A 96 14.90 -13.25 32.88
N GLY A 97 14.51 -12.06 33.27
CA GLY A 97 15.04 -10.81 32.72
C GLY A 97 13.99 -9.74 32.60
N GLY A 98 14.37 -8.54 32.18
CA GLY A 98 13.57 -7.34 32.14
C GLY A 98 12.28 -7.43 31.29
N ASN A 99 11.95 -6.38 30.57
CA ASN A 99 10.72 -6.32 29.77
C ASN A 99 10.73 -7.33 28.61
N VAL A 100 10.10 -8.50 28.80
CA VAL A 100 10.00 -9.54 27.80
C VAL A 100 8.70 -9.35 27.03
N LYS A 101 8.79 -9.28 25.71
CA LYS A 101 7.66 -9.18 24.79
C LYS A 101 7.63 -10.39 23.85
N GLY A 102 6.47 -10.97 23.65
CA GLY A 102 6.30 -12.15 22.79
C GLY A 102 5.60 -11.83 21.49
N ILE A 103 6.03 -12.48 20.42
CA ILE A 103 5.38 -12.42 19.09
C ILE A 103 5.18 -13.85 18.58
N ILE A 104 3.96 -14.17 18.14
CA ILE A 104 3.72 -15.37 17.36
C ILE A 104 3.67 -14.96 15.90
N ALA A 105 4.59 -15.51 15.11
CA ALA A 105 4.68 -15.23 13.68
C ALA A 105 4.26 -16.46 12.88
N ALA A 106 3.30 -16.33 11.97
CA ALA A 106 2.71 -17.44 11.25
C ALA A 106 2.64 -17.23 9.73
N ALA A 107 2.66 -18.34 8.98
CA ALA A 107 2.40 -18.34 7.54
C ALA A 107 0.90 -18.38 7.21
N ASN A 108 0.06 -18.71 8.17
CA ASN A 108 -1.40 -18.78 8.01
C ASN A 108 -2.12 -17.89 9.03
N SER A 109 -3.44 -17.85 8.97
CA SER A 109 -4.30 -17.04 9.83
C SER A 109 -4.25 -17.46 11.30
N PHE A 110 -4.86 -16.68 12.16
CA PHE A 110 -5.02 -16.96 13.58
C PHE A 110 -6.50 -17.21 13.89
N GLN A 111 -6.78 -18.20 14.72
CA GLN A 111 -8.13 -18.42 15.23
C GLN A 111 -8.57 -17.27 16.13
N LYS A 112 -9.88 -17.02 16.22
CA LYS A 112 -10.43 -15.96 17.07
C LYS A 112 -10.02 -16.10 18.55
N GLY A 113 -9.96 -17.34 19.06
CA GLY A 113 -9.45 -17.63 20.40
C GLY A 113 -8.01 -17.17 20.61
N THR A 114 -7.14 -17.46 19.65
CA THR A 114 -5.73 -17.05 19.65
C THR A 114 -5.60 -15.54 19.69
N ILE A 115 -6.40 -14.82 18.91
CA ILE A 115 -6.38 -13.35 18.87
C ILE A 115 -6.81 -12.77 20.22
N ASN A 116 -7.93 -13.25 20.77
CA ASN A 116 -8.46 -12.77 22.04
C ASN A 116 -7.48 -13.03 23.19
N PHE A 117 -6.90 -14.23 23.24
CA PHE A 117 -5.89 -14.58 24.25
C PHE A 117 -4.64 -13.70 24.12
N SER A 118 -4.12 -13.56 22.91
CA SER A 118 -2.93 -12.73 22.64
C SER A 118 -3.15 -11.28 23.02
N GLN A 119 -4.32 -10.72 22.73
CA GLN A 119 -4.69 -9.36 23.15
C GLN A 119 -4.73 -9.23 24.68
N SER A 120 -5.32 -10.20 25.38
CA SER A 120 -5.40 -10.17 26.85
C SER A 120 -4.06 -10.33 27.56
N LYS A 121 -3.09 -10.95 26.90
CA LYS A 121 -1.74 -11.24 27.44
C LYS A 121 -0.64 -10.35 26.86
N GLY A 122 -0.97 -9.36 26.03
CA GLY A 122 0.02 -8.46 25.43
C GLY A 122 0.94 -9.12 24.41
N LEU A 123 0.56 -10.30 23.85
CA LEU A 123 1.30 -10.93 22.78
C LEU A 123 1.07 -10.23 21.45
N GLY A 124 2.14 -10.05 20.69
CA GLY A 124 2.07 -9.64 19.29
C GLY A 124 1.73 -10.80 18.36
N LEU A 125 0.90 -10.56 17.37
CA LEU A 125 0.62 -11.49 16.28
C LEU A 125 1.12 -10.93 14.96
N LEU A 126 1.78 -11.77 14.15
CA LEU A 126 2.29 -11.42 12.83
C LEU A 126 1.96 -12.54 11.84
N ARG A 127 1.16 -12.26 10.82
CA ARG A 127 0.99 -13.18 9.68
C ARG A 127 1.86 -12.72 8.53
N TYR A 128 2.73 -13.61 8.06
CA TYR A 128 3.62 -13.38 6.95
C TYR A 128 3.04 -13.94 5.64
N TYR A 129 3.08 -13.13 4.59
CA TYR A 129 2.70 -13.52 3.24
C TYR A 129 3.95 -13.65 2.38
N ASP A 130 4.14 -14.82 1.78
CA ASP A 130 5.25 -15.04 0.86
C ASP A 130 5.08 -14.13 -0.37
N LYS A 131 6.14 -13.48 -0.80
CA LYS A 131 6.14 -12.58 -1.97
C LYS A 131 5.57 -13.25 -3.24
N ASN A 132 5.80 -14.55 -3.40
CA ASN A 132 5.24 -15.35 -4.50
C ASN A 132 3.71 -15.54 -4.43
N LYS A 133 3.08 -15.20 -3.30
CA LYS A 133 1.64 -15.26 -3.07
C LYS A 133 0.98 -13.89 -3.03
N ILE A 134 1.78 -12.81 -3.11
CA ILE A 134 1.27 -11.46 -3.15
C ILE A 134 0.91 -11.16 -4.60
N LYS A 135 -0.38 -11.05 -4.87
CA LYS A 135 -0.87 -10.61 -6.17
C LYS A 135 -0.95 -9.08 -6.17
N TRP A 136 -0.01 -8.44 -6.80
CA TRP A 136 0.01 -6.99 -7.02
C TRP A 136 -1.03 -6.58 -8.07
N GLU A 137 -2.28 -6.72 -7.71
CA GLU A 137 -3.41 -6.34 -8.54
C GLU A 137 -4.05 -5.07 -7.94
N LEU A 138 -3.76 -3.93 -8.55
CA LEU A 138 -4.41 -2.68 -8.21
C LEU A 138 -5.86 -2.71 -8.70
N ASN A 139 -6.81 -2.79 -7.78
CA ASN A 139 -8.23 -2.62 -8.10
C ASN A 139 -8.49 -1.18 -8.48
N ARG A 140 -8.82 -0.97 -9.73
CA ARG A 140 -9.03 0.35 -10.29
C ARG A 140 -10.47 0.53 -10.71
N SER A 141 -11.18 1.27 -9.90
CA SER A 141 -12.44 1.87 -10.27
C SER A 141 -12.32 3.38 -10.13
N PRO A 142 -12.78 4.19 -11.09
CA PRO A 142 -12.87 5.64 -10.92
C PRO A 142 -13.65 6.05 -9.67
N SER A 143 -14.61 5.22 -9.23
CA SER A 143 -15.36 5.40 -7.98
C SER A 143 -14.54 5.11 -6.71
N ALA A 144 -13.45 4.36 -6.80
CA ALA A 144 -12.53 4.15 -5.67
C ALA A 144 -11.79 5.44 -5.27
N LEU A 145 -11.71 6.44 -6.16
CA LEU A 145 -11.16 7.76 -5.87
C LEU A 145 -12.01 8.58 -4.89
N VAL A 146 -13.29 8.24 -4.72
CA VAL A 146 -14.25 9.03 -3.91
C VAL A 146 -14.54 8.41 -2.55
N SER A 147 -14.30 7.11 -2.34
CA SER A 147 -14.77 6.38 -1.16
C SER A 147 -13.69 5.95 -0.17
N PHE A 148 -12.54 6.60 -0.15
CA PHE A 148 -11.56 6.35 0.89
C PHE A 148 -11.93 7.03 2.22
N SER A 149 -12.81 6.41 2.99
CA SER A 149 -12.77 6.52 4.44
C SER A 149 -11.60 5.63 4.93
N TYR A 150 -10.43 6.20 4.86
CA TYR A 150 -9.16 5.50 4.83
C TYR A 150 -8.80 4.74 6.12
N ALA A 151 -9.14 5.26 7.27
CA ALA A 151 -8.82 4.64 8.56
C ALA A 151 -9.63 3.34 8.81
N ALA A 152 -10.90 3.30 8.45
CA ALA A 152 -11.73 2.11 8.60
C ALA A 152 -11.30 0.98 7.64
N SER A 153 -10.85 1.34 6.43
CA SER A 153 -10.37 0.39 5.43
C SER A 153 -9.06 -0.31 5.85
N GLN A 154 -8.13 0.40 6.49
CA GLN A 154 -6.85 -0.19 6.94
C GLN A 154 -7.05 -1.22 8.04
N TRP A 155 -7.87 -0.91 9.04
CA TRP A 155 -8.15 -1.81 10.14
C TRP A 155 -8.82 -3.09 9.65
N VAL A 156 -9.86 -2.96 8.81
CA VAL A 156 -10.60 -4.10 8.23
C VAL A 156 -9.67 -4.97 7.37
N THR A 157 -8.82 -4.36 6.56
CA THR A 157 -7.86 -5.08 5.73
C THR A 157 -6.84 -5.84 6.58
N ALA A 158 -6.29 -5.20 7.61
CA ALA A 158 -5.32 -5.84 8.49
C ALA A 158 -5.97 -6.93 9.36
N TYR A 159 -7.20 -6.72 9.83
CA TYR A 159 -7.98 -7.74 10.53
C TYR A 159 -8.22 -8.96 9.64
N ASN A 160 -8.73 -8.78 8.42
CA ASN A 160 -8.97 -9.86 7.47
C ASN A 160 -7.66 -10.56 7.09
N GLY A 161 -6.58 -9.80 6.89
CA GLY A 161 -5.26 -10.35 6.61
C GLY A 161 -4.74 -11.27 7.71
N LEU A 162 -5.11 -11.02 8.98
CA LEU A 162 -4.73 -11.87 10.11
C LEU A 162 -5.67 -13.06 10.33
N THR A 163 -6.98 -12.90 10.08
CA THR A 163 -8.01 -13.85 10.54
C THR A 163 -8.56 -14.74 9.45
N ASN A 164 -8.55 -14.32 8.20
CA ASN A 164 -9.16 -15.05 7.10
C ASN A 164 -8.15 -15.95 6.39
N ASP A 165 -8.38 -17.28 6.42
CA ASP A 165 -7.50 -18.28 5.79
C ASP A 165 -7.37 -18.08 4.28
N SER A 166 -8.45 -17.71 3.63
CA SER A 166 -8.50 -17.51 2.19
C SER A 166 -8.06 -16.11 1.76
N TYR A 167 -7.68 -15.23 2.72
CA TYR A 167 -7.25 -13.88 2.38
C TYR A 167 -5.92 -13.90 1.61
N GLU A 168 -5.92 -13.31 0.43
CA GLU A 168 -4.73 -13.08 -0.38
C GLU A 168 -4.26 -11.64 -0.18
N SER A 169 -3.03 -11.47 0.28
CA SER A 169 -2.44 -10.13 0.39
C SER A 169 -2.13 -9.58 -0.99
N ARG A 170 -2.43 -8.29 -1.21
CA ARG A 170 -2.18 -7.61 -2.49
C ARG A 170 -0.96 -6.70 -2.46
N TYR A 171 -0.66 -6.16 -1.29
CA TYR A 171 0.33 -5.09 -1.18
C TYR A 171 1.36 -5.31 -0.08
N PHE A 172 1.03 -6.15 0.91
CA PHE A 172 1.82 -6.23 2.12
C PHE A 172 2.31 -7.64 2.37
N ASP A 173 3.57 -7.76 2.74
CA ASP A 173 4.19 -9.02 3.12
C ASP A 173 3.84 -9.44 4.55
N CYS A 174 3.18 -8.59 5.33
CA CYS A 174 2.69 -8.96 6.65
C CYS A 174 1.49 -8.14 7.12
N TYR A 175 0.72 -8.76 8.04
CA TYR A 175 -0.29 -8.09 8.86
C TYR A 175 -0.05 -8.45 10.31
N CYS A 176 -0.24 -7.47 11.19
CA CYS A 176 0.12 -7.58 12.59
C CYS A 176 -1.01 -7.11 13.51
N CYS A 177 -1.02 -7.63 14.74
CA CYS A 177 -1.88 -7.16 15.83
C CYS A 177 -1.08 -7.04 17.11
N SER A 178 -1.21 -5.92 17.82
CA SER A 178 -0.70 -5.71 19.17
C SER A 178 -1.63 -4.77 19.93
N GLY A 179 -1.96 -5.12 21.18
CA GLY A 179 -2.84 -4.31 22.03
C GLY A 179 -4.19 -3.98 21.40
N GLY A 180 -4.81 -4.93 20.68
CA GLY A 180 -6.09 -4.74 19.99
C GLY A 180 -6.03 -3.89 18.72
N SER A 181 -4.87 -3.45 18.29
CA SER A 181 -4.67 -2.65 17.09
C SER A 181 -4.11 -3.49 15.96
N TYR A 182 -4.77 -3.43 14.82
CA TYR A 182 -4.43 -4.15 13.61
C TYR A 182 -3.70 -3.22 12.63
N THR A 183 -2.59 -3.68 12.07
CA THR A 183 -1.76 -2.89 11.17
C THR A 183 -1.00 -3.78 10.18
N ASN A 184 -0.60 -3.21 9.07
CA ASN A 184 0.33 -3.79 8.10
C ASN A 184 1.71 -3.11 8.17
N SER A 185 1.91 -2.21 9.12
CA SER A 185 3.18 -1.54 9.38
C SER A 185 3.90 -2.21 10.54
N LEU A 186 5.01 -2.89 10.26
CA LEU A 186 5.87 -3.46 11.30
C LEU A 186 6.37 -2.39 12.27
N ARG A 187 6.65 -1.21 11.77
CA ARG A 187 7.07 -0.08 12.59
C ARG A 187 6.00 0.29 13.64
N ALA A 188 4.75 0.49 13.21
CA ALA A 188 3.64 0.77 14.11
C ALA A 188 3.38 -0.39 15.09
N PHE A 189 3.54 -1.63 14.62
CA PHE A 189 3.42 -2.83 15.42
C PHE A 189 4.47 -2.89 16.54
N PHE A 190 5.77 -2.75 16.21
CA PHE A 190 6.84 -2.78 17.20
C PHE A 190 6.80 -1.58 18.14
N SER A 191 6.49 -0.39 17.63
CA SER A 191 6.31 0.80 18.47
C SER A 191 5.29 0.56 19.57
N ARG A 192 4.13 0.01 19.20
CA ARG A 192 3.09 -0.31 20.18
C ARG A 192 3.49 -1.44 21.11
N LEU A 193 4.02 -2.54 20.57
CA LEU A 193 4.43 -3.70 21.36
C LEU A 193 5.46 -3.34 22.42
N LEU A 194 6.45 -2.53 22.07
CA LEU A 194 7.55 -2.16 22.98
C LEU A 194 7.12 -1.12 24.01
N VAL A 195 6.21 -0.22 23.69
CA VAL A 195 5.81 0.90 24.58
C VAL A 195 4.65 0.53 25.51
N THR A 196 3.88 -0.50 25.19
CA THR A 196 2.74 -0.94 26.03
C THR A 196 3.24 -1.44 27.38
N ASP A 197 2.58 -1.03 28.46
CA ASP A 197 2.81 -1.44 29.85
C ASP A 197 4.20 -1.06 30.43
N LEU A 198 4.83 -0.01 29.89
CA LEU A 198 6.09 0.50 30.43
C LEU A 198 5.87 1.64 31.41
N GLU A 199 6.73 1.69 32.42
CA GLU A 199 6.89 2.87 33.26
C GLU A 199 7.35 4.08 32.44
N GLU A 200 6.91 5.28 32.80
CA GLU A 200 7.13 6.51 32.04
C GLU A 200 8.63 6.82 31.82
N GLY A 201 9.48 6.52 32.78
CA GLY A 201 10.94 6.69 32.65
C GLY A 201 11.54 5.85 31.55
N ILE A 202 11.22 4.55 31.54
CA ILE A 202 11.72 3.58 30.55
C ILE A 202 11.16 3.91 29.16
N LYS A 203 9.89 4.33 29.10
CA LYS A 203 9.24 4.76 27.86
C LYS A 203 9.95 5.96 27.23
N ASN A 204 10.34 6.95 28.04
CA ASN A 204 11.08 8.11 27.59
C ASN A 204 12.46 7.73 27.05
N ASP A 205 13.18 6.83 27.70
CA ASP A 205 14.49 6.37 27.24
C ASP A 205 14.39 5.54 25.96
N LEU A 206 13.40 4.65 25.88
CA LEU A 206 13.12 3.91 24.64
C LEU A 206 12.78 4.86 23.48
N THR A 207 12.00 5.90 23.75
CA THR A 207 11.62 6.89 22.71
C THR A 207 12.84 7.67 22.21
N LYS A 208 13.84 7.94 23.05
CA LYS A 208 15.10 8.61 22.64
C LYS A 208 15.91 7.79 21.64
N ILE A 209 15.96 6.46 21.80
CA ILE A 209 16.73 5.58 20.92
C ILE A 209 15.93 5.15 19.67
N MET A 210 14.60 5.23 19.73
CA MET A 210 13.79 5.05 18.54
C MET A 210 14.02 6.23 17.59
N ALA A 211 14.34 5.93 16.34
CA ALA A 211 14.40 6.97 15.33
C ALA A 211 13.11 7.78 15.43
N ARG A 212 13.21 9.12 15.53
CA ARG A 212 12.03 9.98 15.48
C ARG A 212 11.16 9.45 14.37
N LEU A 213 9.97 9.03 14.74
CA LEU A 213 8.96 8.61 13.80
C LEU A 213 8.54 9.87 13.05
N ASP A 214 9.36 10.30 12.10
CA ASP A 214 8.84 11.09 11.01
C ASP A 214 7.81 10.17 10.35
N GLU A 215 6.58 10.20 10.92
CA GLU A 215 5.42 9.54 10.34
C GLU A 215 5.22 9.96 8.90
N ASP A 216 5.92 11.00 8.48
CA ASP A 216 5.91 11.65 7.18
C ASP A 216 7.13 11.37 6.29
N ARG A 217 8.04 10.47 6.65
CA ARG A 217 9.11 10.11 5.72
C ARG A 217 8.58 9.18 4.64
N TRP A 218 7.92 9.80 3.70
CA TRP A 218 7.44 9.16 2.49
C TRP A 218 8.63 8.70 1.64
N LEU A 219 8.65 7.43 1.27
CA LEU A 219 9.67 6.89 0.37
C LEU A 219 9.42 7.36 -1.07
N VAL A 220 8.16 7.40 -1.46
CA VAL A 220 7.74 7.92 -2.76
C VAL A 220 7.87 9.44 -2.78
N LYS A 221 8.74 9.95 -3.65
CA LYS A 221 8.94 11.38 -3.82
C LYS A 221 7.62 12.08 -4.11
N TYR A 222 7.32 13.13 -3.36
CA TYR A 222 6.18 13.99 -3.66
C TYR A 222 6.40 14.70 -5.00
N ARG A 223 5.37 14.65 -5.83
CA ARG A 223 5.27 15.43 -7.06
C ARG A 223 4.01 16.28 -6.95
N ASP A 224 4.17 17.58 -7.04
CA ASP A 224 3.02 18.49 -7.10
C ASP A 224 2.28 18.38 -8.45
N GLU A 225 1.11 18.97 -8.49
CA GLU A 225 0.25 18.96 -9.67
C GLU A 225 0.95 19.58 -10.89
N SER A 226 1.71 20.65 -10.72
CA SER A 226 2.42 21.34 -11.79
C SER A 226 3.55 20.49 -12.38
N ASN A 227 4.25 19.73 -11.55
CA ASN A 227 5.29 18.82 -11.99
C ASN A 227 4.70 17.66 -12.82
N ILE A 228 3.59 17.07 -12.37
CA ILE A 228 2.91 15.99 -13.12
C ILE A 228 2.34 16.52 -14.45
N GLU A 229 1.76 17.71 -14.44
CA GLU A 229 1.28 18.38 -15.66
C GLU A 229 2.43 18.59 -16.66
N ALA A 230 3.57 19.10 -16.19
CA ALA A 230 4.75 19.30 -17.04
C ALA A 230 5.26 18.00 -17.68
N ILE A 231 5.28 16.89 -16.90
CA ILE A 231 5.65 15.57 -17.41
C ILE A 231 4.64 15.12 -18.49
N SER A 232 3.34 15.26 -18.25
CA SER A 232 2.32 14.90 -19.23
C SER A 232 2.45 15.71 -20.53
N GLN A 233 2.73 17.03 -20.42
CA GLN A 233 2.98 17.90 -21.56
C GLN A 233 4.23 17.47 -22.36
N PHE A 234 5.29 17.03 -21.68
CA PHE A 234 6.47 16.51 -22.35
C PHE A 234 6.15 15.24 -23.14
N VAL A 235 5.36 14.33 -22.57
CA VAL A 235 4.90 13.10 -23.27
C VAL A 235 4.04 13.45 -24.49
N LEU A 236 3.11 14.38 -24.35
CA LEU A 236 2.27 14.84 -25.46
C LEU A 236 3.07 15.48 -26.61
N LYS A 237 4.12 16.22 -26.26
CA LYS A 237 5.04 16.77 -27.27
C LYS A 237 5.78 15.67 -28.03
N SER A 238 6.17 14.58 -27.38
CA SER A 238 6.91 13.48 -28.01
C SER A 238 6.09 12.75 -29.09
N ILE A 239 4.77 12.81 -29.03
CA ILE A 239 3.86 12.25 -30.03
C ILE A 239 3.25 13.31 -30.97
N ASN A 240 3.76 14.54 -30.95
CA ASN A 240 3.25 15.66 -31.73
C ASN A 240 1.75 15.92 -31.53
N TYR A 241 1.21 15.75 -30.31
CA TYR A 241 -0.18 16.01 -30.01
C TYR A 241 -0.55 17.49 -30.30
N LYS A 242 -1.69 17.70 -30.90
CA LYS A 242 -2.20 19.04 -31.26
C LYS A 242 -3.50 19.39 -30.54
N TYR A 243 -4.55 18.56 -30.68
CA TYR A 243 -5.88 18.85 -30.13
C TYR A 243 -6.76 17.59 -30.09
N GLY A 244 -7.81 17.65 -29.27
CA GLY A 244 -8.87 16.64 -29.21
C GLY A 244 -8.45 15.38 -28.47
N GLU A 245 -8.83 14.23 -29.00
CA GLU A 245 -8.51 12.95 -28.41
C GLU A 245 -7.00 12.67 -28.39
N VAL A 246 -6.49 12.20 -27.25
CA VAL A 246 -5.12 11.72 -27.15
C VAL A 246 -5.07 10.23 -27.51
N HIS A 247 -4.27 9.89 -28.52
CA HIS A 247 -4.05 8.52 -28.99
C HIS A 247 -2.92 7.87 -28.19
N LEU A 248 -3.30 7.04 -27.20
CA LEU A 248 -2.34 6.39 -26.29
C LEU A 248 -1.49 5.33 -27.00
N ASP A 249 -2.00 4.71 -28.06
CA ASP A 249 -1.30 3.79 -28.95
C ASP A 249 0.03 4.37 -29.45
N ARG A 250 0.05 5.64 -29.88
CA ARG A 250 1.29 6.32 -30.30
C ARG A 250 2.32 6.43 -29.19
N ILE A 251 1.86 6.61 -27.95
CA ILE A 251 2.77 6.62 -26.78
C ILE A 251 3.31 5.22 -26.54
N CYS A 252 2.44 4.21 -26.63
CA CYS A 252 2.83 2.81 -26.45
C CYS A 252 3.81 2.36 -27.53
N GLU A 253 3.57 2.68 -28.79
CA GLU A 253 4.49 2.40 -29.92
C GLU A 253 5.86 3.02 -29.69
N LEU A 254 5.91 4.32 -29.37
CA LEU A 254 7.17 5.04 -29.10
C LEU A 254 7.98 4.38 -27.97
N HIS A 255 7.30 3.91 -26.91
CA HIS A 255 7.95 3.27 -25.78
C HIS A 255 8.20 1.77 -26.00
N SER A 256 7.45 1.12 -26.90
CA SER A 256 7.78 -0.24 -27.37
C SER A 256 9.12 -0.25 -28.10
N GLU A 257 9.32 0.69 -29.01
CA GLU A 257 10.58 0.81 -29.77
C GLU A 257 11.78 1.16 -28.89
N LYS A 258 11.57 2.06 -27.90
CA LYS A 258 12.67 2.57 -27.07
C LYS A 258 13.01 1.71 -25.87
N ASN A 259 12.00 1.10 -25.24
CA ASN A 259 12.12 0.46 -23.93
C ASN A 259 11.50 -0.93 -23.87
N ASN A 260 11.12 -1.53 -25.00
CA ASN A 260 10.46 -2.83 -25.11
C ASN A 260 9.16 -2.91 -24.28
N LEU A 261 8.39 -1.81 -24.22
CA LEU A 261 7.07 -1.83 -23.58
C LEU A 261 6.12 -2.73 -24.38
N CYS A 262 5.57 -3.76 -23.74
CA CYS A 262 4.52 -4.60 -24.29
C CYS A 262 3.17 -4.19 -23.71
N VAL A 263 2.15 -4.02 -24.56
CA VAL A 263 0.78 -3.77 -24.14
C VAL A 263 -0.12 -4.90 -24.61
N VAL A 264 -0.75 -5.60 -23.70
CA VAL A 264 -1.62 -6.75 -23.95
C VAL A 264 -3.04 -6.40 -23.51
N VAL A 265 -4.02 -6.62 -24.38
CA VAL A 265 -5.45 -6.48 -24.04
C VAL A 265 -6.08 -7.86 -24.04
N GLU A 266 -6.59 -8.29 -22.89
CA GLU A 266 -7.17 -9.60 -22.69
C GLU A 266 -8.68 -9.49 -22.44
N THR A 267 -9.47 -10.32 -23.12
CA THR A 267 -10.88 -10.50 -22.81
C THR A 267 -11.01 -11.59 -21.76
N ALA A 268 -10.87 -11.21 -20.49
CA ALA A 268 -10.96 -12.12 -19.37
C ALA A 268 -11.63 -11.42 -18.18
N ASN A 269 -12.47 -12.15 -17.45
CA ASN A 269 -12.90 -11.73 -16.13
C ASN A 269 -11.78 -12.03 -15.15
N ALA A 270 -10.76 -11.18 -15.07
CA ALA A 270 -9.80 -11.22 -14.01
C ALA A 270 -10.49 -10.70 -12.73
N SER A 271 -11.07 -11.61 -11.96
CA SER A 271 -11.64 -11.27 -10.66
C SER A 271 -10.61 -11.57 -9.57
N THR A 272 -10.54 -10.66 -8.63
CA THR A 272 -9.78 -10.89 -7.40
C THR A 272 -10.52 -11.89 -6.51
N SER A 273 -9.81 -12.49 -5.54
CA SER A 273 -10.40 -13.36 -4.50
C SER A 273 -11.56 -12.71 -3.73
N ASN A 274 -11.69 -11.39 -3.77
CA ASN A 274 -12.77 -10.63 -3.13
C ASN A 274 -13.88 -10.20 -4.13
N GLY A 275 -13.96 -10.79 -5.31
CA GLY A 275 -15.00 -10.53 -6.30
C GLY A 275 -14.91 -9.18 -7.03
N HIS A 276 -13.83 -8.41 -6.85
CA HIS A 276 -13.63 -7.16 -7.59
C HIS A 276 -12.91 -7.42 -8.93
N ASN A 277 -13.37 -6.78 -10.00
CA ASN A 277 -12.76 -6.91 -11.32
C ASN A 277 -11.44 -6.14 -11.39
N VAL A 278 -10.38 -6.81 -11.84
CA VAL A 278 -9.11 -6.17 -12.19
C VAL A 278 -9.25 -5.55 -13.58
N LEU A 279 -8.93 -4.27 -13.71
CA LEU A 279 -9.06 -3.54 -14.97
C LEU A 279 -7.74 -3.41 -15.72
N GLY A 280 -6.62 -3.37 -15.02
CA GLY A 280 -5.28 -3.27 -15.60
C GLY A 280 -4.19 -3.65 -14.61
N LYS A 281 -3.00 -3.88 -15.15
CA LYS A 281 -1.81 -4.25 -14.40
C LYS A 281 -0.57 -3.81 -15.15
N ILE A 282 0.44 -3.33 -14.43
CA ILE A 282 1.77 -3.12 -14.98
C ILE A 282 2.80 -4.03 -14.29
N THR A 283 3.71 -4.57 -15.07
CA THR A 283 4.94 -5.21 -14.60
C THR A 283 6.13 -4.46 -15.21
N PHE A 284 7.26 -4.43 -14.49
CA PHE A 284 8.43 -3.68 -14.94
C PHE A 284 9.58 -4.56 -15.43
N LYS A 285 9.52 -5.87 -15.15
CA LYS A 285 10.49 -6.87 -15.62
C LYS A 285 9.77 -8.20 -15.89
N PRO A 286 9.39 -8.50 -17.14
CA PRO A 286 9.46 -7.63 -18.33
C PRO A 286 8.55 -6.41 -18.19
N LEU A 287 8.83 -5.35 -18.96
CA LEU A 287 7.97 -4.15 -18.99
C LEU A 287 6.71 -4.44 -19.79
N GLU A 288 5.61 -4.68 -19.10
CA GLU A 288 4.35 -5.07 -19.71
C GLU A 288 3.16 -4.40 -19.02
N ILE A 289 2.24 -3.88 -19.80
CA ILE A 289 0.94 -3.41 -19.35
C ILE A 289 -0.13 -4.37 -19.86
N ARG A 290 -0.97 -4.90 -18.94
CA ARG A 290 -2.14 -5.72 -19.29
C ARG A 290 -3.42 -4.99 -18.96
N ILE A 291 -4.34 -4.97 -19.89
CA ILE A 291 -5.68 -4.40 -19.73
C ILE A 291 -6.69 -5.52 -19.84
N TYR A 292 -7.61 -5.62 -18.88
CA TYR A 292 -8.63 -6.66 -18.83
C TYR A 292 -10.00 -6.10 -19.22
N ARG A 293 -10.57 -6.66 -20.29
CA ARG A 293 -11.95 -6.36 -20.74
C ARG A 293 -12.93 -7.27 -20.04
N CYS A 294 -13.59 -6.77 -19.00
CA CYS A 294 -14.68 -7.48 -18.30
C CYS A 294 -16.05 -7.16 -18.91
N LEU A 295 -17.11 -7.86 -18.47
CA LEU A 295 -18.48 -7.77 -19.02
C LEU A 295 -19.04 -6.33 -19.11
N ASN A 296 -18.63 -5.42 -18.21
CA ASN A 296 -19.06 -4.00 -18.20
C ASN A 296 -17.97 -3.05 -18.71
N HIS A 297 -17.17 -3.52 -19.65
CA HIS A 297 -16.10 -2.74 -20.25
C HIS A 297 -16.68 -1.59 -21.10
N THR A 298 -16.05 -0.42 -20.99
CA THR A 298 -16.23 0.69 -21.92
C THR A 298 -14.88 1.15 -22.45
N VAL A 299 -14.86 1.67 -23.68
CA VAL A 299 -13.62 2.16 -24.30
C VAL A 299 -12.98 3.27 -23.48
N GLU A 300 -13.80 4.16 -22.88
CA GLU A 300 -13.32 5.25 -22.05
C GLU A 300 -12.66 4.75 -20.75
N ARG A 301 -13.18 3.66 -20.18
CA ARG A 301 -12.59 3.04 -18.99
C ARG A 301 -11.25 2.39 -19.34
N GLU A 302 -11.20 1.63 -20.43
CA GLU A 302 -9.95 1.02 -20.92
C GLU A 302 -8.88 2.09 -21.17
N LYS A 303 -9.25 3.17 -21.83
CA LYS A 303 -8.36 4.30 -22.10
C LYS A 303 -7.82 4.93 -20.83
N PHE A 304 -8.67 5.17 -19.82
CA PHE A 304 -8.22 5.70 -18.55
C PHE A 304 -7.30 4.71 -17.81
N THR A 305 -7.63 3.42 -17.83
CA THR A 305 -6.80 2.38 -17.23
C THR A 305 -5.42 2.33 -17.87
N LEU A 306 -5.35 2.35 -19.20
CA LEU A 306 -4.07 2.38 -19.91
C LEU A 306 -3.26 3.65 -19.58
N ALA A 307 -3.89 4.82 -19.54
CA ALA A 307 -3.23 6.07 -19.20
C ALA A 307 -2.70 6.06 -17.76
N HIS A 308 -3.39 5.40 -16.85
CA HIS A 308 -2.97 5.23 -15.46
C HIS A 308 -1.75 4.31 -15.34
N GLU A 309 -1.74 3.15 -16.04
CA GLU A 309 -0.57 2.24 -16.07
C GLU A 309 0.65 2.94 -16.68
N LEU A 310 0.43 3.68 -17.76
CA LEU A 310 1.47 4.55 -18.33
C LEU A 310 1.95 5.59 -17.31
N GLY A 311 1.07 6.08 -16.45
CA GLY A 311 1.43 6.98 -15.34
C GLY A 311 2.43 6.34 -14.38
N HIS A 312 2.20 5.10 -13.94
CA HIS A 312 3.17 4.39 -13.11
C HIS A 312 4.53 4.24 -13.81
N TYR A 313 4.52 3.92 -15.08
CA TYR A 313 5.74 3.78 -15.87
C TYR A 313 6.47 5.12 -16.05
N LEU A 314 5.79 6.14 -16.54
CA LEU A 314 6.39 7.43 -16.93
C LEU A 314 6.79 8.29 -15.73
N LEU A 315 6.13 8.12 -14.58
CA LEU A 315 6.52 8.77 -13.33
C LEU A 315 7.66 8.04 -12.60
N GLY A 316 8.11 6.90 -13.12
CA GLY A 316 9.24 6.15 -12.58
C GLY A 316 8.92 5.42 -11.27
N HIS A 317 7.68 4.95 -11.10
CA HIS A 317 7.25 4.20 -9.92
C HIS A 317 7.91 2.82 -9.83
N SER A 318 8.53 2.32 -10.92
CA SER A 318 9.36 1.10 -10.93
C SER A 318 10.42 1.08 -9.82
N LYS A 319 10.97 2.24 -9.46
CA LYS A 319 11.96 2.36 -8.38
C LYS A 319 11.42 1.92 -7.03
N TYR A 320 10.11 2.06 -6.82
CA TYR A 320 9.41 1.75 -5.57
C TYR A 320 8.75 0.38 -5.61
N MET A 321 8.36 -0.08 -6.80
CA MET A 321 7.66 -1.34 -7.03
C MET A 321 8.63 -2.50 -7.37
N ALA A 322 9.89 -2.21 -7.73
CA ALA A 322 10.89 -3.21 -8.12
C ALA A 322 11.34 -4.14 -6.98
N GLY A 323 11.04 -3.82 -5.73
CA GLY A 323 11.27 -4.71 -4.59
C GLY A 323 10.50 -6.05 -4.65
N GLU A 324 9.60 -6.21 -5.61
CA GLU A 324 8.76 -7.40 -5.80
C GLU A 324 9.41 -8.53 -6.60
N TYR A 325 10.39 -8.21 -7.43
CA TYR A 325 10.95 -9.11 -8.43
C TYR A 325 12.35 -9.63 -8.13
N LEU A 326 12.89 -9.32 -6.97
CA LEU A 326 14.17 -9.90 -6.58
C LEU A 326 13.94 -11.35 -6.14
N GLU A 327 14.15 -12.26 -7.07
CA GLU A 327 14.40 -13.66 -6.75
C GLU A 327 15.61 -13.77 -5.83
N ALA A 328 15.66 -14.84 -5.04
CA ALA A 328 16.68 -15.08 -4.01
C ALA A 328 18.16 -15.07 -4.51
N ALA A 329 18.39 -14.92 -5.81
CA ALA A 329 19.72 -14.87 -6.43
C ALA A 329 20.36 -13.47 -6.45
N ASP A 330 19.58 -12.39 -6.26
CA ASP A 330 20.08 -11.01 -6.37
C ASP A 330 20.30 -10.36 -4.99
N LEU A 331 20.88 -11.12 -4.06
CA LEU A 331 21.08 -10.74 -2.66
C LEU A 331 22.10 -9.60 -2.42
N ASP A 332 22.71 -9.05 -3.44
CA ASP A 332 23.71 -7.97 -3.35
C ASP A 332 23.14 -6.56 -3.65
N ILE A 333 21.84 -6.41 -3.80
CA ILE A 333 21.26 -5.09 -3.98
C ILE A 333 20.76 -4.56 -2.62
N GLU A 334 21.48 -3.57 -2.14
CA GLU A 334 21.16 -2.78 -0.97
C GLU A 334 19.71 -2.26 -1.03
N ASN A 335 18.88 -2.76 -0.08
CA ASN A 335 17.57 -2.25 0.32
C ASN A 335 16.38 -2.42 -0.64
N PRO A 336 15.59 -3.51 -0.51
CA PRO A 336 14.22 -3.48 -0.97
C PRO A 336 13.46 -2.39 -0.18
N ILE A 337 12.84 -1.48 -0.91
CA ILE A 337 12.06 -0.37 -0.33
C ILE A 337 10.76 -0.94 0.21
N ASP A 338 10.54 -0.83 1.52
CA ASP A 338 9.27 -1.18 2.13
C ASP A 338 8.30 0.00 1.98
N LEU A 339 7.30 -0.18 1.11
CA LEU A 339 6.29 0.84 0.86
C LEU A 339 5.21 0.81 1.93
N GLY A 340 5.12 1.87 2.69
CA GLY A 340 3.96 2.12 3.55
C GLY A 340 2.68 2.37 2.73
N VAL A 341 1.51 2.21 3.37
CA VAL A 341 0.21 2.49 2.73
C VAL A 341 0.13 3.90 2.17
N LYS A 342 0.68 4.87 2.87
CA LYS A 342 0.74 6.28 2.44
C LYS A 342 1.50 6.42 1.12
N ASP A 343 2.61 5.71 0.96
CA ASP A 343 3.42 5.74 -0.27
C ASP A 343 2.69 5.14 -1.46
N ILE A 344 1.99 4.03 -1.26
CA ILE A 344 1.13 3.43 -2.30
C ILE A 344 0.04 4.42 -2.71
N MET A 345 -0.64 5.06 -1.75
CA MET A 345 -1.64 6.09 -2.06
C MET A 345 -1.05 7.23 -2.85
N ARG A 346 0.15 7.66 -2.51
CA ARG A 346 0.83 8.73 -3.23
C ARG A 346 1.12 8.33 -4.68
N MET A 347 1.61 7.10 -4.91
CA MET A 347 1.82 6.58 -6.26
C MET A 347 0.51 6.51 -7.06
N GLU A 348 -0.54 5.98 -6.43
CA GLU A 348 -1.85 5.87 -7.05
C GLU A 348 -2.45 7.24 -7.38
N TRP A 349 -2.32 8.19 -6.45
CA TRP A 349 -2.75 9.57 -6.70
C TRP A 349 -1.98 10.20 -7.86
N GLN A 350 -0.65 10.04 -7.88
CA GLN A 350 0.20 10.55 -8.95
C GLN A 350 -0.17 9.93 -10.31
N ALA A 351 -0.38 8.61 -10.38
CA ALA A 351 -0.75 7.92 -11.61
C ALA A 351 -2.15 8.33 -12.11
N ASN A 352 -3.12 8.46 -11.20
CA ASN A 352 -4.46 8.94 -11.52
C ASN A 352 -4.46 10.39 -12.01
N TYR A 353 -3.71 11.26 -11.32
CA TYR A 353 -3.59 12.65 -11.72
C TYR A 353 -2.89 12.77 -13.07
N PHE A 354 -1.80 12.02 -13.29
CA PHE A 354 -1.12 11.95 -14.58
C PHE A 354 -2.04 11.49 -15.71
N ALA A 355 -2.83 10.42 -15.49
CA ALA A 355 -3.81 9.94 -16.48
C ALA A 355 -4.81 11.04 -16.87
N SER A 356 -5.30 11.79 -15.86
CA SER A 356 -6.19 12.93 -16.08
C SER A 356 -5.51 14.05 -16.91
N CYS A 357 -4.25 14.40 -16.57
CA CYS A 357 -3.48 15.41 -17.30
C CYS A 357 -3.15 14.97 -18.73
N LEU A 358 -2.81 13.70 -18.91
CA LEU A 358 -2.49 13.13 -20.21
C LEU A 358 -3.70 13.11 -21.13
N LEU A 359 -4.86 12.65 -20.63
CA LEU A 359 -6.09 12.52 -21.44
C LEU A 359 -6.81 13.85 -21.65
N LEU A 360 -6.64 14.81 -20.75
CA LEU A 360 -7.25 16.15 -20.79
C LEU A 360 -6.17 17.21 -20.62
N PRO A 361 -5.34 17.46 -21.66
CA PRO A 361 -4.21 18.40 -21.61
C PRO A 361 -4.68 19.82 -21.27
N GLU A 362 -4.10 20.42 -20.25
CA GLU A 362 -4.60 21.64 -19.60
C GLU A 362 -4.95 22.75 -20.57
N ARG A 363 -3.98 23.19 -21.37
CA ARG A 363 -4.17 24.32 -22.28
C ARG A 363 -5.30 24.10 -23.27
N GLN A 364 -5.34 22.92 -23.88
CA GLN A 364 -6.32 22.58 -24.90
C GLN A 364 -7.70 22.38 -24.29
N PHE A 365 -7.72 21.70 -23.13
CA PHE A 365 -8.95 21.46 -22.40
C PHE A 365 -9.61 22.76 -21.91
N LEU A 366 -8.83 23.74 -21.41
CA LEU A 366 -9.33 25.07 -21.04
C LEU A 366 -9.94 25.77 -22.25
N THR A 367 -9.21 25.82 -23.37
CA THR A 367 -9.73 26.46 -24.61
C THR A 367 -11.07 25.86 -25.03
N ASP A 368 -11.14 24.53 -25.02
CA ASP A 368 -12.36 23.81 -25.42
C ASP A 368 -13.49 23.99 -24.41
N PHE A 369 -13.17 23.98 -23.12
CA PHE A 369 -14.14 24.22 -22.05
C PHE A 369 -14.81 25.58 -22.21
N PHE A 370 -14.02 26.65 -22.36
CA PHE A 370 -14.58 28.00 -22.52
C PHE A 370 -15.36 28.16 -23.82
N SER A 371 -14.91 27.56 -24.92
CA SER A 371 -15.66 27.54 -26.18
C SER A 371 -17.01 26.87 -26.03
N VAL A 372 -17.09 25.75 -25.29
CA VAL A 372 -18.36 25.06 -25.05
C VAL A 372 -19.25 25.86 -24.10
N VAL A 373 -18.71 26.43 -23.05
CA VAL A 373 -19.42 27.32 -22.10
C VAL A 373 -20.07 28.48 -22.85
N ASP A 374 -19.30 29.16 -23.70
CA ASP A 374 -19.77 30.28 -24.50
C ASP A 374 -20.90 29.85 -25.49
N SER A 375 -20.77 28.67 -26.07
CA SER A 375 -21.81 28.12 -27.00
C SER A 375 -23.16 27.89 -26.34
N PHE A 376 -23.15 27.65 -24.99
CA PHE A 376 -24.38 27.53 -24.19
C PHE A 376 -24.78 28.82 -23.48
N GLY A 377 -24.05 29.93 -23.68
CA GLY A 377 -24.32 31.22 -23.01
C GLY A 377 -24.20 31.17 -21.49
N LEU A 378 -23.40 30.25 -20.95
CA LEU A 378 -23.23 30.11 -19.50
C LEU A 378 -22.33 31.23 -18.97
N LYS A 379 -22.75 31.83 -17.86
CA LYS A 379 -22.00 32.90 -17.17
C LYS A 379 -21.85 32.56 -15.70
N ASP A 380 -20.76 33.00 -15.11
CA ASP A 380 -20.57 32.94 -13.66
C ASP A 380 -21.60 33.84 -12.97
N ARG A 381 -22.35 33.27 -12.04
CA ARG A 381 -23.36 33.94 -11.23
C ARG A 381 -22.94 34.08 -9.78
N GLY A 382 -21.63 34.05 -9.51
CA GLY A 382 -21.07 34.16 -8.17
C GLY A 382 -20.71 32.81 -7.52
N PHE A 383 -21.01 31.68 -8.19
CA PHE A 383 -20.69 30.33 -7.70
C PHE A 383 -19.72 29.59 -8.61
N GLY A 384 -19.10 30.29 -9.57
CA GLY A 384 -18.29 29.72 -10.64
C GLY A 384 -19.10 29.45 -11.90
N ILE A 385 -18.39 29.14 -12.99
CA ILE A 385 -18.99 28.94 -14.32
C ILE A 385 -19.88 27.71 -14.35
N LEU A 386 -19.44 26.62 -13.72
CA LEU A 386 -20.26 25.44 -13.47
C LEU A 386 -20.43 25.22 -11.97
N TYR A 387 -21.68 25.11 -11.56
CA TYR A 387 -22.06 24.79 -10.20
C TYR A 387 -22.98 23.57 -10.24
N LEU A 388 -22.61 22.49 -9.58
CA LEU A 388 -23.39 21.25 -9.56
C LEU A 388 -23.99 21.03 -8.18
N ASP A 389 -25.26 21.36 -8.09
CA ASP A 389 -26.13 21.10 -6.92
C ASP A 389 -27.37 20.27 -7.34
N GLY A 390 -28.39 20.22 -6.49
CA GLY A 390 -29.64 19.52 -6.80
C GLY A 390 -30.57 20.25 -7.79
N GLN A 391 -30.23 21.45 -8.29
CA GLN A 391 -31.11 22.24 -9.16
C GLN A 391 -31.07 21.72 -10.61
N PRO A 392 -32.26 21.52 -11.26
CA PRO A 392 -32.31 20.97 -12.62
C PRO A 392 -31.51 21.77 -13.64
N CYS A 393 -31.52 23.10 -13.55
CA CYS A 393 -30.77 23.96 -14.48
C CYS A 393 -29.25 23.79 -14.37
N ASN A 394 -28.73 23.63 -13.16
CA ASN A 394 -27.30 23.41 -12.91
C ASN A 394 -26.88 22.01 -13.36
N ILE A 395 -27.70 21.00 -13.07
CA ILE A 395 -27.53 19.64 -13.56
C ILE A 395 -27.50 19.62 -15.09
N GLN A 396 -28.46 20.27 -15.74
CA GLN A 396 -28.54 20.32 -17.21
C GLN A 396 -27.32 21.02 -17.81
N SER A 397 -26.87 22.15 -17.24
CA SER A 397 -25.68 22.86 -17.67
C SER A 397 -24.43 22.00 -17.58
N PHE A 398 -24.28 21.28 -16.45
CA PHE A 398 -23.18 20.33 -16.26
C PHE A 398 -23.18 19.21 -17.31
N PHE A 399 -24.36 18.63 -17.59
CA PHE A 399 -24.48 17.57 -18.61
C PHE A 399 -24.18 18.10 -20.00
N ASN A 400 -24.74 19.25 -20.38
CA ASN A 400 -24.54 19.86 -21.71
C ASN A 400 -23.04 20.09 -21.99
N VAL A 401 -22.30 20.66 -21.02
CA VAL A 401 -20.87 20.95 -21.18
C VAL A 401 -20.07 19.65 -21.18
N THR A 402 -20.33 18.74 -20.24
CA THR A 402 -19.54 17.51 -20.13
C THR A 402 -19.79 16.54 -21.28
N ASP A 403 -20.98 16.53 -21.90
CA ASP A 403 -21.27 15.69 -23.07
C ASP A 403 -20.48 16.14 -24.31
N LYS A 404 -20.36 17.45 -24.55
CA LYS A 404 -19.52 17.97 -25.63
C LYS A 404 -18.05 17.63 -25.46
N LEU A 405 -17.54 17.81 -24.22
CA LEU A 405 -16.15 17.47 -23.89
C LEU A 405 -15.90 15.95 -23.97
N LYS A 406 -16.84 15.13 -23.50
CA LYS A 406 -16.77 13.68 -23.59
C LYS A 406 -16.64 13.21 -25.04
N LEU A 407 -17.46 13.75 -25.92
CA LEU A 407 -17.41 13.42 -27.37
C LEU A 407 -16.08 13.81 -28.01
N LYS A 408 -15.50 14.95 -27.59
CA LYS A 408 -14.26 15.47 -28.15
C LYS A 408 -13.02 14.70 -27.69
N TYR A 409 -12.94 14.35 -26.39
CA TYR A 409 -11.76 13.72 -25.80
C TYR A 409 -11.86 12.20 -25.67
N LYS A 410 -13.04 11.63 -25.91
CA LYS A 410 -13.32 10.18 -25.77
C LYS A 410 -12.92 9.65 -24.39
N VAL A 411 -13.36 10.36 -23.34
CA VAL A 411 -13.17 10.00 -21.94
C VAL A 411 -14.51 9.97 -21.20
N SER A 412 -14.56 9.33 -20.03
CA SER A 412 -15.79 9.30 -19.22
C SER A 412 -16.11 10.67 -18.62
N ARG A 413 -17.41 10.92 -18.38
CA ARG A 413 -17.86 12.15 -17.69
C ARG A 413 -17.20 12.32 -16.31
N GLU A 414 -16.92 11.21 -15.62
CA GLU A 414 -16.28 11.26 -14.32
C GLU A 414 -14.86 11.82 -14.38
N VAL A 415 -14.08 11.43 -15.37
CA VAL A 415 -12.72 11.98 -15.61
C VAL A 415 -12.80 13.48 -15.89
N ILE A 416 -13.77 13.93 -16.71
CA ILE A 416 -13.99 15.35 -16.97
C ILE A 416 -14.37 16.10 -15.69
N LYS A 417 -15.31 15.55 -14.93
CA LYS A 417 -15.77 16.13 -13.66
C LYS A 417 -14.59 16.33 -12.69
N LEU A 418 -13.75 15.30 -12.52
CA LEU A 418 -12.57 15.39 -11.66
C LEU A 418 -11.58 16.45 -12.15
N ARG A 419 -11.35 16.51 -13.47
CA ARG A 419 -10.46 17.51 -14.06
C ARG A 419 -10.98 18.94 -13.85
N LEU A 420 -12.27 19.18 -14.13
CA LEU A 420 -12.91 20.47 -13.92
C LEU A 420 -12.85 20.93 -12.45
N LYS A 421 -13.10 20.01 -11.51
CA LYS A 421 -12.96 20.30 -10.08
C LYS A 421 -11.54 20.70 -9.71
N LYS A 422 -10.56 19.96 -10.18
CA LYS A 422 -9.15 20.24 -9.93
C LYS A 422 -8.69 21.60 -10.49
N MET A 423 -9.25 21.99 -11.60
CA MET A 423 -8.97 23.29 -12.22
C MET A 423 -9.83 24.43 -11.65
N GLY A 424 -10.67 24.18 -10.65
CA GLY A 424 -11.57 25.19 -10.07
C GLY A 424 -12.69 25.67 -10.99
N LEU A 425 -13.00 24.90 -12.06
CA LEU A 425 -14.01 25.23 -13.07
C LEU A 425 -15.39 24.65 -12.75
N LEU A 426 -15.45 23.69 -11.84
CA LEU A 426 -16.67 23.07 -11.32
C LEU A 426 -16.69 23.15 -9.81
N ASN A 427 -17.69 23.81 -9.27
CA ASN A 427 -17.96 23.90 -7.85
C ASN A 427 -19.15 23.01 -7.45
N GLU A 428 -19.12 22.47 -6.24
CA GLU A 428 -20.22 21.72 -5.62
C GLU A 428 -20.47 22.28 -4.21
N PRO A 429 -21.71 22.18 -3.69
CA PRO A 429 -22.00 22.60 -2.33
C PRO A 429 -21.14 21.78 -1.35
N VAL A 430 -20.58 22.47 -0.36
CA VAL A 430 -19.87 21.81 0.74
C VAL A 430 -20.88 21.01 1.55
N THR A 431 -21.02 19.72 1.27
CA THR A 431 -21.78 18.83 2.15
C THR A 431 -21.05 18.72 3.48
N LYS A 432 -21.52 19.46 4.50
CA LYS A 432 -21.14 19.16 5.88
C LYS A 432 -21.58 17.71 6.12
N LYS A 433 -20.61 16.79 6.26
CA LYS A 433 -20.92 15.49 6.83
C LYS A 433 -21.40 15.73 8.27
N VAL A 434 -22.69 15.48 8.49
CA VAL A 434 -23.28 15.35 9.82
C VAL A 434 -22.79 14.05 10.44
#